data_6396371699462c2d71579b60217955e9
#
_entry.id   6396371699462c2d71579b60217955e9
#
_cell.length_a   1.000
_cell.length_b   1.000
_cell.length_c   1.000
_cell.angle_alpha   90.00
_cell.angle_beta   90.00
_cell.angle_gamma   90.00
#
_symmetry.space_group_name_H-M   'P 1'
#
loop_
_entity.id
_entity.type
_entity.pdbx_description
1 polymer ?
#
loop_
_entity_poly.entity_id
_entity_poly.type
_entity_poly.pdbx_seq_one_letter_code
_entity_poly.pdbx_strand_id
1 'polypeptide(L)'
;MPRILPVPLGTANTYIVSEGPASILIDAGFPRQGRKFFTTLSKQGMDPARISLIVITHVHYDHVGNLREIRDACRCPVAVPAGEADWLRRGAVVFPAGVHPVGRALIGAGRLLSRVLPGFVRF
;
A
#
# COMPACT_ATOMS: atom_id res chain seq x y z
N MET A 1 -18.97 -7.92 -15.97
CA MET A 1 -18.57 -6.55 -15.55
C MET A 1 -17.58 -6.63 -14.41
N PRO A 2 -16.56 -5.82 -14.41
CA PRO A 2 -15.60 -5.79 -13.31
C PRO A 2 -16.28 -5.36 -12.01
N ARG A 3 -15.93 -6.03 -10.92
CA ARG A 3 -16.35 -5.67 -9.57
C ARG A 3 -15.22 -4.90 -8.90
N ILE A 4 -15.55 -3.76 -8.31
CA ILE A 4 -14.61 -2.96 -7.53
C ILE A 4 -14.98 -3.05 -6.06
N LEU A 5 -14.04 -3.51 -5.23
CA LEU A 5 -14.17 -3.60 -3.78
C LEU A 5 -13.20 -2.59 -3.14
N PRO A 6 -13.71 -1.51 -2.54
CA PRO A 6 -12.87 -0.63 -1.73
C PRO A 6 -12.53 -1.30 -0.40
N VAL A 7 -11.26 -1.21 0.00
CA VAL A 7 -10.75 -1.68 1.28
C VAL A 7 -10.09 -0.51 2.00
N PRO A 8 -10.76 0.13 2.97
CA PRO A 8 -10.20 1.24 3.72
C PRO A 8 -9.05 0.77 4.62
N LEU A 9 -7.84 1.25 4.39
CA LEU A 9 -6.65 0.90 5.16
C LEU A 9 -5.99 2.16 5.75
N GLY A 10 -6.55 2.66 6.82
CA GLY A 10 -6.14 3.89 7.47
C GLY A 10 -6.73 5.13 6.77
N THR A 11 -5.88 6.08 6.43
CA THR A 11 -6.27 7.33 5.74
C THR A 11 -6.39 7.17 4.24
N ALA A 12 -5.93 6.04 3.69
CA ALA A 12 -5.99 5.73 2.28
C ALA A 12 -6.89 4.51 2.02
N ASN A 13 -7.56 4.51 0.88
CA ASN A 13 -8.29 3.35 0.38
C ASN A 13 -7.40 2.55 -0.57
N THR A 14 -7.50 1.24 -0.49
CA THR A 14 -7.05 0.33 -1.53
C THR A 14 -8.26 -0.19 -2.29
N TYR A 15 -8.05 -0.63 -3.51
CA TYR A 15 -9.13 -1.13 -4.33
C TYR A 15 -8.77 -2.49 -4.92
N ILE A 16 -9.69 -3.44 -4.80
CA ILE A 16 -9.58 -4.72 -5.49
C ILE A 16 -10.51 -4.68 -6.68
N VAL A 17 -9.94 -4.79 -7.87
CA VAL A 17 -10.67 -4.86 -9.14
C VAL A 17 -10.66 -6.31 -9.60
N SER A 18 -11.83 -6.91 -9.69
CA SER A 18 -11.99 -8.32 -10.04
C SER A 18 -12.77 -8.47 -11.33
N GLU A 19 -12.28 -9.32 -12.23
CA GLU A 19 -13.00 -9.76 -13.40
C GLU A 19 -12.71 -11.26 -13.62
N GLY A 20 -13.76 -12.07 -13.58
CA GLY A 20 -13.60 -13.53 -13.61
C GLY A 20 -12.80 -14.05 -12.40
N PRO A 21 -11.84 -14.98 -12.62
CA PRO A 21 -11.09 -15.61 -11.54
C PRO A 21 -9.93 -14.76 -10.99
N ALA A 22 -9.48 -13.75 -11.73
CA ALA A 22 -8.33 -12.93 -11.37
C ALA A 22 -8.76 -11.58 -10.77
N SER A 23 -7.90 -11.03 -9.93
CA SER A 23 -8.08 -9.72 -9.34
C SER A 23 -6.77 -8.92 -9.40
N ILE A 24 -6.90 -7.60 -9.42
CA ILE A 24 -5.80 -6.65 -9.31
C ILE A 24 -6.01 -5.86 -8.03
N LEU A 25 -4.95 -5.67 -7.25
CA LEU A 25 -4.95 -4.77 -6.10
C LEU A 25 -4.33 -3.43 -6.50
N ILE A 26 -4.98 -2.34 -6.16
CA ILE A 26 -4.48 -0.97 -6.35
C ILE A 26 -4.17 -0.38 -5.00
N ASP A 27 -2.89 -0.05 -4.79
CA ASP A 27 -2.28 0.42 -3.55
C ASP A 27 -2.36 -0.57 -2.37
N ALA A 28 -1.56 -0.32 -1.34
CA ALA A 28 -1.41 -1.21 -0.19
C ALA A 28 -1.66 -0.50 1.16
N GLY A 29 -2.24 0.69 1.13
CA GLY A 29 -2.76 1.41 2.28
C GLY A 29 -1.73 1.91 3.29
N PHE A 30 -2.26 2.44 4.38
CA PHE A 30 -1.49 2.96 5.50
C PHE A 30 -0.80 1.82 6.28
N PRO A 31 0.41 2.04 6.85
CA PRO A 31 1.12 1.01 7.61
C PRO A 31 0.30 0.35 8.74
N ARG A 32 0.63 -0.90 9.04
CA ARG A 32 0.03 -1.70 10.13
C ARG A 32 -1.46 -2.02 9.94
N GLN A 33 -1.95 -1.99 8.72
CA GLN A 33 -3.33 -2.35 8.37
C GLN A 33 -3.47 -3.73 7.72
N GLY A 34 -2.38 -4.51 7.66
CA GLY A 34 -2.38 -5.84 7.00
C GLY A 34 -3.45 -6.78 7.57
N ARG A 35 -3.60 -6.84 8.89
CA ARG A 35 -4.67 -7.65 9.52
C ARG A 35 -6.05 -7.26 9.01
N LYS A 36 -6.33 -5.97 8.91
CA LYS A 36 -7.61 -5.45 8.43
C LYS A 36 -7.83 -5.83 6.96
N PHE A 37 -6.77 -5.74 6.14
CA PHE A 37 -6.82 -6.17 4.74
C PHE A 37 -7.25 -7.63 4.63
N PHE A 38 -6.53 -8.55 5.28
CA PHE A 38 -6.83 -9.99 5.19
C PHE A 38 -8.18 -10.34 5.82
N THR A 39 -8.59 -9.69 6.90
CA THR A 39 -9.92 -9.86 7.49
C THR A 39 -11.01 -9.44 6.51
N THR A 40 -10.80 -8.35 5.77
CA THR A 40 -11.78 -7.89 4.76
C THR A 40 -11.88 -8.89 3.61
N LEU A 41 -10.74 -9.41 3.10
CA LEU A 41 -10.75 -10.44 2.07
C LEU A 41 -11.51 -11.69 2.52
N SER A 42 -11.21 -12.17 3.73
CA SER A 42 -11.87 -13.35 4.30
C SER A 42 -13.39 -13.17 4.40
N LYS A 43 -13.86 -12.00 4.88
CA LYS A 43 -15.30 -11.68 4.94
C LYS A 43 -15.97 -11.65 3.56
N GLN A 44 -15.21 -11.36 2.52
CA GLN A 44 -15.69 -11.37 1.13
C GLN A 44 -15.52 -12.73 0.45
N GLY A 45 -15.03 -13.76 1.17
CA GLY A 45 -14.74 -15.07 0.61
C GLY A 45 -13.64 -15.05 -0.46
N MET A 46 -12.73 -14.06 -0.38
CA MET A 46 -11.67 -13.88 -1.37
C MET A 46 -10.33 -14.43 -0.84
N ASP A 47 -9.74 -15.34 -1.61
CA ASP A 47 -8.39 -15.82 -1.36
C ASP A 47 -7.37 -14.78 -1.87
N PRO A 48 -6.38 -14.37 -1.06
CA PRO A 48 -5.27 -13.51 -1.50
C PRO A 48 -4.57 -14.02 -2.77
N ALA A 49 -4.46 -15.33 -2.96
CA ALA A 49 -3.85 -15.93 -4.15
C ALA A 49 -4.57 -15.59 -5.48
N ARG A 50 -5.80 -15.09 -5.43
CA ARG A 50 -6.53 -14.60 -6.62
C ARG A 50 -6.06 -13.22 -7.08
N ILE A 51 -5.31 -12.48 -6.24
CA ILE A 51 -4.68 -11.22 -6.62
C ILE A 51 -3.44 -11.56 -7.45
N SER A 52 -3.52 -11.28 -8.75
CA SER A 52 -2.47 -11.62 -9.72
C SER A 52 -1.50 -10.49 -10.00
N LEU A 53 -1.82 -9.27 -9.56
CA LEU A 53 -0.99 -8.08 -9.74
C LEU A 53 -1.33 -7.06 -8.64
N ILE A 54 -0.30 -6.43 -8.08
CA ILE A 54 -0.43 -5.24 -7.25
C ILE A 54 0.06 -4.04 -8.06
N VAL A 55 -0.76 -3.01 -8.17
CA VAL A 55 -0.42 -1.75 -8.83
C VAL A 55 -0.27 -0.67 -7.77
N ILE A 56 0.90 -0.08 -7.66
CA ILE A 56 1.16 1.06 -6.78
C ILE A 56 1.05 2.34 -7.61
N THR A 57 0.16 3.23 -7.22
CA THR A 57 -0.06 4.49 -7.94
C THR A 57 1.11 5.46 -7.75
N HIS A 58 1.66 5.50 -6.53
CA HIS A 58 2.85 6.29 -6.18
C HIS A 58 3.43 5.80 -4.84
N VAL A 59 4.73 6.04 -4.61
CA VAL A 59 5.46 5.52 -3.45
C VAL A 59 5.39 6.50 -2.28
N HIS A 60 4.17 6.67 -1.73
CA HIS A 60 3.94 7.34 -0.46
C HIS A 60 3.64 6.32 0.64
N TYR A 61 3.92 6.67 1.90
CA TYR A 61 3.78 5.75 3.04
C TYR A 61 2.36 5.18 3.23
N ASP A 62 1.34 5.95 2.85
CA ASP A 62 -0.07 5.58 2.93
C ASP A 62 -0.58 4.76 1.73
N HIS A 63 0.28 4.52 0.74
CA HIS A 63 0.00 3.69 -0.43
C HIS A 63 0.84 2.41 -0.50
N VAL A 64 1.98 2.36 0.19
CA VAL A 64 2.86 1.18 0.22
C VAL A 64 2.99 0.54 1.60
N GLY A 65 2.22 1.01 2.56
CA GLY A 65 2.39 0.68 3.98
C GLY A 65 2.33 -0.79 4.35
N ASN A 66 1.58 -1.62 3.61
CA ASN A 66 1.48 -3.06 3.84
C ASN A 66 1.92 -3.87 2.61
N LEU A 67 2.63 -3.25 1.66
CA LEU A 67 2.93 -3.87 0.37
C LEU A 67 3.67 -5.19 0.52
N ARG A 68 4.69 -5.25 1.39
CA ARG A 68 5.48 -6.47 1.61
C ARG A 68 4.61 -7.62 2.09
N GLU A 69 3.82 -7.40 3.13
CA GLU A 69 2.97 -8.42 3.73
C GLU A 69 1.92 -8.93 2.73
N ILE A 70 1.30 -8.00 1.99
CA ILE A 70 0.29 -8.34 0.99
C ILE A 70 0.92 -9.08 -0.19
N ARG A 71 2.05 -8.58 -0.74
CA ARG A 71 2.76 -9.22 -1.84
C ARG A 71 3.19 -10.65 -1.48
N ASP A 72 3.73 -10.84 -0.29
CA ASP A 72 4.20 -12.15 0.16
C ASP A 72 3.04 -13.16 0.29
N ALA A 73 1.85 -12.70 0.72
CA ALA A 73 0.65 -13.53 0.77
C ALA A 73 0.05 -13.80 -0.62
N CYS A 74 0.01 -12.80 -1.50
CA CYS A 74 -0.54 -12.93 -2.85
C CYS A 74 0.41 -13.64 -3.81
N ARG A 75 1.73 -13.58 -3.57
CA ARG A 75 2.79 -14.14 -4.42
C ARG A 75 2.73 -13.64 -5.87
N CYS A 76 2.42 -12.38 -6.03
CA CYS A 76 2.24 -11.76 -7.34
C CYS A 76 3.25 -10.62 -7.58
N PRO A 77 3.46 -10.23 -8.85
CA PRO A 77 4.29 -9.09 -9.19
C PRO A 77 3.68 -7.77 -8.71
N VAL A 78 4.56 -6.77 -8.60
CA VAL A 78 4.19 -5.39 -8.26
C VAL A 78 4.57 -4.48 -9.41
N ALA A 79 3.60 -3.73 -9.91
CA ALA A 79 3.81 -2.66 -10.87
C ALA A 79 3.85 -1.31 -10.13
N VAL A 80 4.80 -0.47 -10.50
CA VAL A 80 5.01 0.86 -9.94
C VAL A 80 5.47 1.80 -11.04
N PRO A 81 5.17 3.11 -10.99
CA PRO A 81 5.67 4.06 -11.97
C PRO A 81 7.20 3.99 -12.07
N ALA A 82 7.73 3.99 -13.29
CA ALA A 82 9.17 3.79 -13.55
C ALA A 82 10.05 4.81 -12.80
N GLY A 83 9.61 6.07 -12.69
CA GLY A 83 10.32 7.11 -11.95
C GLY A 83 10.37 6.91 -10.44
N GLU A 84 9.55 6.02 -9.88
CA GLU A 84 9.47 5.75 -8.44
C GLU A 84 10.00 4.36 -8.06
N ALA A 85 10.33 3.53 -9.05
CA ALA A 85 10.78 2.16 -8.82
C ALA A 85 12.01 2.06 -7.92
N ASP A 86 12.95 3.00 -8.05
CA ASP A 86 14.16 3.04 -7.22
C ASP A 86 13.88 3.36 -5.75
N TRP A 87 12.89 4.20 -5.48
CA TRP A 87 12.45 4.46 -4.11
C TRP A 87 11.94 3.19 -3.45
N LEU A 88 11.10 2.45 -4.17
CA LEU A 88 10.54 1.20 -3.68
C LEU A 88 11.63 0.14 -3.45
N ARG A 89 12.58 -0.02 -4.38
CA ARG A 89 13.70 -0.99 -4.25
C ARG A 89 14.59 -0.69 -3.05
N ARG A 90 14.80 0.59 -2.72
CA ARG A 90 15.60 1.01 -1.56
C ARG A 90 14.84 0.98 -0.26
N GLY A 91 13.55 0.61 -0.27
CA GLY A 91 12.69 0.67 0.90
C GLY A 91 12.48 2.11 1.42
N ALA A 92 12.59 3.10 0.54
CA ALA A 92 12.40 4.51 0.87
C ALA A 92 10.99 4.95 0.48
N VAL A 93 10.38 5.79 1.31
CA VAL A 93 9.10 6.41 1.02
C VAL A 93 9.28 7.90 0.74
N VAL A 94 8.49 8.39 -0.22
CA VAL A 94 8.40 9.82 -0.48
C VAL A 94 7.36 10.41 0.47
N PHE A 95 7.78 11.41 1.24
CA PHE A 95 6.87 12.22 2.02
C PHE A 95 6.58 13.51 1.26
N PRO A 96 5.30 13.85 1.04
CA PRO A 96 4.95 15.09 0.37
C PRO A 96 5.48 16.29 1.12
N ALA A 97 5.80 17.36 0.42
CA ALA A 97 6.12 18.64 1.06
C ALA A 97 4.83 19.24 1.60
N GLY A 98 4.77 19.49 2.91
CA GLY A 98 3.62 20.16 3.52
C GLY A 98 3.55 21.63 3.06
N VAL A 99 2.38 22.06 2.63
CA VAL A 99 2.13 23.45 2.19
C VAL A 99 1.84 24.41 3.36
N HIS A 100 1.43 23.87 4.52
CA HIS A 100 1.14 24.65 5.73
C HIS A 100 2.21 24.35 6.80
N PRO A 101 2.60 25.33 7.67
CA PRO A 101 3.63 25.13 8.70
C PRO A 101 3.40 23.93 9.59
N VAL A 102 2.16 23.69 10.05
CA VAL A 102 1.80 22.51 10.86
C VAL A 102 1.96 21.22 10.06
N GLY A 103 1.53 21.19 8.80
CA GLY A 103 1.72 20.04 7.91
C GLY A 103 3.20 19.75 7.67
N ARG A 104 4.03 20.80 7.49
CA ARG A 104 5.50 20.65 7.34
C ARG A 104 6.15 20.07 8.59
N ALA A 105 5.72 20.50 9.79
CA ALA A 105 6.22 19.98 11.06
C ALA A 105 5.84 18.49 11.25
N LEU A 106 4.58 18.12 10.97
CA LEU A 106 4.10 16.75 11.05
C LEU A 106 4.84 15.82 10.08
N ILE A 107 5.05 16.29 8.84
CA ILE A 107 5.80 15.54 7.82
C ILE A 107 7.27 15.41 8.21
N GLY A 108 7.88 16.47 8.76
CA GLY A 108 9.23 16.44 9.31
C GLY A 108 9.39 15.41 10.41
N ALA A 109 8.44 15.36 11.36
CA ALA A 109 8.39 14.35 12.41
C ALA A 109 8.23 12.92 11.84
N GLY A 110 7.36 12.74 10.85
CA GLY A 110 7.17 11.45 10.16
C GLY A 110 8.46 10.99 9.45
N ARG A 111 9.18 11.90 8.78
CA ARG A 111 10.48 11.61 8.14
C ARG A 111 11.54 11.21 9.16
N LEU A 112 11.59 11.90 10.30
CA LEU A 112 12.53 11.55 11.37
C LEU A 112 12.18 10.18 11.95
N LEU A 113 10.91 9.92 12.23
CA LEU A 113 10.44 8.65 12.79
C LEU A 113 10.73 7.47 11.85
N SER A 114 10.57 7.65 10.55
CA SER A 114 10.89 6.60 9.56
C SER A 114 12.39 6.28 9.48
N ARG A 115 13.27 7.22 9.86
CA ARG A 115 14.72 6.99 9.94
C ARG A 115 15.14 6.30 11.23
N VAL A 116 14.47 6.59 12.34
CA VAL A 116 14.83 6.10 13.68
C VAL A 116 14.19 4.75 13.98
N LEU A 117 13.02 4.46 13.40
CA LEU A 117 12.31 3.19 13.56
C LEU A 117 12.32 2.40 12.23
N PRO A 118 13.41 1.70 11.92
CA PRO A 118 13.46 0.84 10.74
C PRO A 118 12.37 -0.23 10.85
N GLY A 119 11.48 -0.28 9.85
CA GLY A 119 10.34 -1.19 9.83
C GLY A 119 8.99 -0.56 10.20
N PHE A 120 8.93 0.76 10.40
CA PHE A 120 7.66 1.48 10.53
C PHE A 120 6.82 1.37 9.25
N VAL A 121 7.48 1.39 8.10
CA VAL A 121 6.91 1.05 6.81
C VAL A 121 7.72 -0.11 6.24
N ARG A 122 7.08 -1.26 6.01
CA ARG A 122 7.70 -2.44 5.38
C ARG A 122 7.07 -2.66 4.01
N PHE A 123 7.87 -2.61 2.96
CA PHE A 123 7.45 -2.96 1.59
C PHE A 123 8.30 -4.05 1.00
#